data_b8e28802227c0148fd01638a5408860c
#
_entry.id   b8e28802227c0148fd01638a5408860c
#
_cell.length_a   1.000
_cell.length_b   1.000
_cell.length_c   1.000
_cell.angle_alpha   90.00
_cell.angle_beta   90.00
_cell.angle_gamma   90.00
#
_symmetry.space_group_name_H-M   'P 1'
#
loop_
_entity.id
_entity.type
_entity.pdbx_description
1 polymer ?
#
loop_
_entity_poly.entity_id
_entity_poly.type
_entity_poly.pdbx_seq_one_letter_code
_entity_poly.pdbx_strand_id
1 'polypeptide(L)'
;MRPEDLDTVLEIERVSFKTPWSREAFLHELERNRVAALWVARAERTGEATATSPVAGYLCLWVVADEVHVTNLAVDPAWRGEGIGRLLLGTLLFRQRSAGARRAFLEVRPANVEARRLYEGLGFHQVGRRRGYYVDTGEDALLLEARLDEAPFAEDARADHPARRNPSTG
;
A
#
# COMPACT_ATOMS: atom_id res chain seq x y z
N MET A 1 -11.99 -1.67 -0.18
CA MET A 1 -12.08 -2.96 -0.91
C MET A 1 -13.41 -3.61 -0.61
N ARG A 2 -14.01 -4.29 -1.57
CA ARG A 2 -15.28 -5.03 -1.45
C ARG A 2 -15.06 -6.44 -2.01
N PRO A 3 -15.92 -7.42 -1.70
CA PRO A 3 -15.79 -8.78 -2.23
C PRO A 3 -15.73 -8.87 -3.76
N GLU A 4 -16.43 -7.97 -4.48
CA GLU A 4 -16.41 -7.89 -5.94
C GLU A 4 -15.06 -7.42 -6.52
N ASP A 5 -14.19 -6.82 -5.71
CA ASP A 5 -12.85 -6.40 -6.14
C ASP A 5 -11.84 -7.56 -6.13
N LEU A 6 -12.17 -8.66 -5.44
CA LEU A 6 -11.20 -9.71 -5.12
C LEU A 6 -10.63 -10.42 -6.35
N ASP A 7 -11.37 -10.55 -7.45
CA ASP A 7 -10.85 -11.19 -8.65
C ASP A 7 -9.63 -10.42 -9.19
N THR A 8 -9.77 -9.10 -9.35
CA THR A 8 -8.67 -8.24 -9.79
C THR A 8 -7.57 -8.13 -8.74
N VAL A 9 -7.92 -8.04 -7.46
CA VAL A 9 -6.92 -8.01 -6.36
C VAL A 9 -6.07 -9.27 -6.36
N LEU A 10 -6.67 -10.46 -6.56
CA LEU A 10 -5.96 -11.73 -6.62
C LEU A 10 -5.04 -11.84 -7.86
N GLU A 11 -5.41 -11.23 -8.98
CA GLU A 11 -4.54 -11.13 -10.15
C GLU A 11 -3.31 -10.28 -9.84
N ILE A 12 -3.50 -9.10 -9.23
CA ILE A 12 -2.41 -8.23 -8.80
C ILE A 12 -1.53 -8.92 -7.76
N GLU A 13 -2.13 -9.64 -6.80
CA GLU A 13 -1.43 -10.39 -5.76
C GLU A 13 -0.49 -11.45 -6.36
N ARG A 14 -1.00 -12.28 -7.29
CA ARG A 14 -0.23 -13.36 -7.92
C ARG A 14 1.01 -12.86 -8.67
N VAL A 15 0.93 -11.69 -9.31
CA VAL A 15 2.06 -11.13 -10.06
C VAL A 15 3.00 -10.29 -9.20
N SER A 16 2.60 -9.97 -7.96
CA SER A 16 3.36 -9.12 -7.04
C SER A 16 4.13 -9.91 -5.97
N PHE A 17 3.60 -11.05 -5.54
CA PHE A 17 4.17 -11.83 -4.43
C PHE A 17 4.47 -13.27 -4.81
N LYS A 18 5.59 -13.81 -4.29
CA LYS A 18 5.96 -15.22 -4.47
C LYS A 18 5.04 -16.17 -3.71
N THR A 19 4.53 -15.73 -2.57
CA THR A 19 3.55 -16.43 -1.72
C THR A 19 2.30 -15.56 -1.60
N PRO A 20 1.44 -15.56 -2.64
CA PRO A 20 0.24 -14.72 -2.65
C PRO A 20 -0.79 -15.20 -1.63
N TRP A 21 -1.53 -14.27 -1.07
CA TRP A 21 -2.68 -14.59 -0.23
C TRP A 21 -3.78 -15.27 -1.05
N SER A 22 -4.48 -16.22 -0.42
CA SER A 22 -5.64 -16.85 -1.02
C SER A 22 -6.88 -15.94 -0.95
N ARG A 23 -7.91 -16.29 -1.72
CA ARG A 23 -9.23 -15.62 -1.63
C ARG A 23 -9.80 -15.70 -0.22
N GLU A 24 -9.65 -16.86 0.43
CA GLU A 24 -10.14 -17.09 1.79
C GLU A 24 -9.43 -16.20 2.80
N ALA A 25 -8.12 -15.95 2.61
CA ALA A 25 -7.36 -15.02 3.46
C ALA A 25 -7.90 -13.59 3.32
N PHE A 26 -8.11 -13.09 2.10
CA PHE A 26 -8.72 -11.78 1.87
C PHE A 26 -10.15 -11.67 2.44
N LEU A 27 -10.98 -12.70 2.25
CA LEU A 27 -12.34 -12.72 2.81
C LEU A 27 -12.32 -12.74 4.35
N HIS A 28 -11.39 -13.47 4.96
CA HIS A 28 -11.22 -13.45 6.40
C HIS A 28 -10.90 -12.03 6.90
N GLU A 29 -9.95 -11.34 6.25
CA GLU A 29 -9.60 -9.96 6.61
C GLU A 29 -10.77 -8.98 6.40
N LEU A 30 -11.53 -9.13 5.32
CA LEU A 30 -12.67 -8.26 5.02
C LEU A 30 -13.86 -8.44 5.96
N GLU A 31 -14.18 -9.68 6.33
CA GLU A 31 -15.44 -10.02 6.99
C GLU A 31 -15.29 -10.32 8.48
N ARG A 32 -14.12 -10.80 8.90
CA ARG A 32 -13.92 -11.35 10.25
C ARG A 32 -12.88 -10.61 11.07
N ASN A 33 -11.87 -10.03 10.44
CA ASN A 33 -10.83 -9.31 11.16
C ASN A 33 -11.26 -7.86 11.44
N ARG A 34 -11.66 -7.58 12.67
CA ARG A 34 -12.16 -6.25 13.07
C ARG A 34 -11.10 -5.16 13.10
N VAL A 35 -9.82 -5.53 13.13
CA VAL A 35 -8.71 -4.56 13.12
C VAL A 35 -8.17 -4.33 11.70
N ALA A 36 -8.63 -5.12 10.73
CA ALA A 36 -8.20 -4.98 9.34
C ALA A 36 -8.92 -3.83 8.62
N ALA A 37 -8.17 -3.13 7.80
CA ALA A 37 -8.68 -2.14 6.86
C ALA A 37 -8.08 -2.42 5.47
N LEU A 38 -8.95 -2.74 4.51
CA LEU A 38 -8.57 -3.10 3.15
C LEU A 38 -9.10 -2.07 2.16
N TRP A 39 -8.23 -1.56 1.32
CA TRP A 39 -8.52 -0.49 0.37
C TRP A 39 -8.08 -0.86 -1.04
N VAL A 40 -8.75 -0.28 -2.04
CA VAL A 40 -8.33 -0.34 -3.44
C VAL A 40 -8.17 1.08 -3.97
N ALA A 41 -7.18 1.26 -4.83
CA ALA A 41 -7.11 2.40 -5.73
C ALA A 41 -7.75 2.02 -7.06
N ARG A 42 -8.58 2.91 -7.59
CA ARG A 42 -9.12 2.79 -8.94
C ARG A 42 -8.49 3.85 -9.82
N ALA A 43 -8.21 3.51 -11.05
CA ALA A 43 -7.60 4.43 -12.00
C ALA A 43 -8.31 4.38 -13.35
N GLU A 44 -8.30 5.52 -14.01
CA GLU A 44 -8.74 5.71 -15.38
C GLU A 44 -7.63 6.39 -16.18
N ARG A 45 -7.48 6.01 -17.46
CA ARG A 45 -6.52 6.68 -18.35
C ARG A 45 -7.13 7.93 -19.01
N THR A 46 -8.45 7.98 -19.05
CA THR A 46 -9.21 9.08 -19.63
C THR A 46 -10.37 9.45 -18.69
N GLY A 47 -10.28 10.63 -18.06
CA GLY A 47 -11.31 11.11 -17.14
C GLY A 47 -11.00 10.82 -15.66
N GLU A 48 -12.00 11.06 -14.81
CA GLU A 48 -11.91 10.78 -13.38
C GLU A 48 -12.28 9.33 -13.06
N ALA A 49 -11.51 8.70 -12.17
CA ALA A 49 -11.80 7.35 -11.72
C ALA A 49 -13.12 7.26 -10.95
N THR A 50 -13.94 6.29 -11.27
CA THR A 50 -15.24 6.00 -10.68
C THR A 50 -15.23 4.72 -9.86
N ALA A 51 -16.35 4.39 -9.22
CA ALA A 51 -16.49 3.12 -8.49
C ALA A 51 -16.44 1.88 -9.39
N THR A 52 -16.63 2.03 -10.71
CA THR A 52 -16.56 0.95 -11.70
C THR A 52 -15.25 0.93 -12.47
N SER A 53 -14.36 1.90 -12.25
CA SER A 53 -13.04 1.92 -12.88
C SER A 53 -12.18 0.76 -12.41
N PRO A 54 -11.22 0.30 -13.23
CA PRO A 54 -10.35 -0.81 -12.88
C PRO A 54 -9.60 -0.59 -11.57
N VAL A 55 -9.42 -1.65 -10.81
CA VAL A 55 -8.55 -1.65 -9.63
C VAL A 55 -7.10 -1.59 -10.10
N ALA A 56 -6.41 -0.51 -9.78
CA ALA A 56 -5.02 -0.28 -10.14
C ALA A 56 -4.03 -0.68 -9.04
N GLY A 57 -4.53 -0.91 -7.83
CA GLY A 57 -3.72 -1.34 -6.70
C GLY A 57 -4.56 -1.50 -5.44
N TYR A 58 -3.96 -2.10 -4.42
CA TYR A 58 -4.63 -2.31 -3.15
C TYR A 58 -3.65 -2.19 -1.98
N LEU A 59 -4.21 -1.98 -0.79
CA LEU A 59 -3.50 -1.89 0.48
C LEU A 59 -4.31 -2.59 1.57
N CYS A 60 -3.65 -3.46 2.32
CA CYS A 60 -4.17 -4.09 3.54
C CYS A 60 -3.34 -3.62 4.73
N LEU A 61 -4.01 -3.28 5.82
CA LEU A 61 -3.36 -2.91 7.07
C LEU A 61 -4.22 -3.33 8.26
N TRP A 62 -3.60 -3.47 9.41
CA TRP A 62 -4.27 -3.63 10.70
C TRP A 62 -4.08 -2.36 11.52
N VAL A 63 -5.13 -1.99 12.26
CA VAL A 63 -5.09 -0.88 13.22
C VAL A 63 -5.31 -1.47 14.59
N VAL A 64 -4.27 -1.43 15.42
CA VAL A 64 -4.27 -1.98 16.78
C VAL A 64 -3.85 -0.89 17.75
N ALA A 65 -4.77 -0.44 18.60
CA ALA A 65 -4.56 0.71 19.47
C ALA A 65 -4.13 1.96 18.67
N ASP A 66 -2.93 2.46 18.89
CA ASP A 66 -2.33 3.61 18.20
C ASP A 66 -1.29 3.22 17.15
N GLU A 67 -1.28 1.95 16.74
CA GLU A 67 -0.35 1.41 15.74
C GLU A 67 -1.06 0.97 14.46
N VAL A 68 -0.42 1.23 13.34
CA VAL A 68 -0.81 0.75 12.01
C VAL A 68 0.22 -0.28 11.52
N HIS A 69 -0.22 -1.47 11.17
CA HIS A 69 0.62 -2.53 10.62
C HIS A 69 0.24 -2.74 9.16
N VAL A 70 1.10 -2.32 8.23
CA VAL A 70 0.88 -2.53 6.80
C VAL A 70 1.24 -3.99 6.46
N THR A 71 0.24 -4.77 6.06
CA THR A 71 0.40 -6.20 5.77
C THR A 71 0.68 -6.48 4.30
N ASN A 72 -0.06 -5.83 3.39
CA ASN A 72 0.13 -5.98 1.95
C ASN A 72 -0.10 -4.64 1.23
N LEU A 73 0.76 -4.34 0.27
CA LEU A 73 0.60 -3.22 -0.68
C LEU A 73 1.07 -3.69 -2.04
N ALA A 74 0.21 -3.64 -3.05
CA ALA A 74 0.60 -3.92 -4.42
C ALA A 74 -0.12 -3.00 -5.42
N VAL A 75 0.58 -2.74 -6.53
CA VAL A 75 0.08 -1.98 -7.68
C VAL A 75 0.17 -2.87 -8.91
N ASP A 76 -0.90 -2.90 -9.69
CA ASP A 76 -0.95 -3.60 -10.96
C ASP A 76 0.24 -3.15 -11.84
N PRO A 77 0.97 -4.09 -12.47
CA PRO A 77 2.10 -3.77 -13.35
C PRO A 77 1.80 -2.68 -14.39
N ALA A 78 0.58 -2.65 -14.93
CA ALA A 78 0.17 -1.64 -15.92
C ALA A 78 0.07 -0.21 -15.37
N TRP A 79 0.05 -0.06 -14.04
CA TRP A 79 -0.10 1.21 -13.33
C TRP A 79 1.09 1.56 -12.43
N ARG A 80 2.17 0.76 -12.47
CA ARG A 80 3.39 1.05 -11.69
C ARG A 80 4.08 2.29 -12.22
N GLY A 81 4.82 2.97 -11.33
CA GLY A 81 5.52 4.21 -11.68
C GLY A 81 4.62 5.46 -11.71
N GLU A 82 3.31 5.31 -11.54
CA GLU A 82 2.34 6.43 -11.57
C GLU A 82 2.00 6.98 -10.17
N GLY A 83 2.76 6.60 -9.14
CA GLY A 83 2.59 7.12 -7.77
C GLY A 83 1.44 6.50 -6.97
N ILE A 84 0.71 5.50 -7.52
CA ILE A 84 -0.47 4.91 -6.88
C ILE A 84 -0.17 4.30 -5.51
N GLY A 85 0.96 3.59 -5.37
CA GLY A 85 1.37 3.01 -4.10
C GLY A 85 1.62 4.08 -3.02
N ARG A 86 2.25 5.20 -3.41
CA ARG A 86 2.47 6.35 -2.52
C ARG A 86 1.14 7.01 -2.13
N LEU A 87 0.25 7.20 -3.09
CA LEU A 87 -1.08 7.77 -2.86
C LEU A 87 -1.91 6.90 -1.90
N LEU A 88 -1.98 5.59 -2.14
CA LEU A 88 -2.69 4.64 -1.28
C LEU A 88 -2.18 4.70 0.16
N LEU A 89 -0.88 4.44 0.33
CA LEU A 89 -0.28 4.37 1.66
C LEU A 89 -0.32 5.72 2.36
N GLY A 90 0.06 6.81 1.70
CA GLY A 90 0.06 8.15 2.27
C GLY A 90 -1.35 8.60 2.70
N THR A 91 -2.37 8.38 1.86
CA THR A 91 -3.77 8.71 2.19
C THR A 91 -4.26 7.93 3.42
N LEU A 92 -3.95 6.63 3.49
CA LEU A 92 -4.41 5.82 4.61
C LEU A 92 -3.67 6.14 5.91
N LEU A 93 -2.36 6.36 5.86
CA LEU A 93 -1.60 6.79 7.03
C LEU A 93 -2.07 8.15 7.56
N PHE A 94 -2.37 9.11 6.67
CA PHE A 94 -2.96 10.38 7.06
C PHE A 94 -4.31 10.20 7.77
N ARG A 95 -5.19 9.35 7.23
CA ARG A 95 -6.48 9.02 7.86
C ARG A 95 -6.31 8.38 9.23
N GLN A 96 -5.39 7.42 9.36
CA GLN A 96 -5.14 6.73 10.63
C GLN A 96 -4.53 7.67 11.67
N ARG A 97 -3.62 8.56 11.26
CA ARG A 97 -3.12 9.65 12.11
C ARG A 97 -4.26 10.53 12.64
N SER A 98 -5.16 10.93 11.76
CA SER A 98 -6.32 11.75 12.14
C SER A 98 -7.29 11.02 13.07
N ALA A 99 -7.27 9.68 13.05
CA ALA A 99 -8.01 8.82 13.96
C ALA A 99 -7.27 8.50 15.27
N GLY A 100 -6.04 9.03 15.46
CA GLY A 100 -5.27 8.89 16.70
C GLY A 100 -4.09 7.91 16.63
N ALA A 101 -3.83 7.28 15.49
CA ALA A 101 -2.66 6.43 15.33
C ALA A 101 -1.38 7.26 15.36
N ARG A 102 -0.34 6.71 16.01
CA ARG A 102 0.93 7.41 16.26
C ARG A 102 2.10 6.79 15.52
N ARG A 103 2.04 5.50 15.25
CA ARG A 103 3.14 4.76 14.62
C ARG A 103 2.60 3.86 13.51
N ALA A 104 3.43 3.63 12.49
CA ALA A 104 3.15 2.66 11.45
C ALA A 104 4.36 1.73 11.28
N PHE A 105 4.09 0.45 11.06
CA PHE A 105 5.09 -0.60 10.90
C PHE A 105 4.83 -1.39 9.63
N LEU A 106 5.89 -1.91 9.04
CA LEU A 106 5.84 -2.88 7.95
C LEU A 106 7.10 -3.73 7.87
N GLU A 107 7.00 -4.89 7.24
CA GLU A 107 8.10 -5.71 6.84
C GLU A 107 8.34 -5.64 5.34
N VAL A 108 9.59 -5.57 4.93
CA VAL A 108 9.96 -5.52 3.51
C VAL A 108 11.22 -6.36 3.25
N ARG A 109 11.26 -7.05 2.10
CA ARG A 109 12.47 -7.75 1.65
C ARG A 109 13.61 -6.76 1.42
N PRO A 110 14.85 -7.04 1.86
CA PRO A 110 16.01 -6.18 1.60
C PRO A 110 16.21 -5.91 0.10
N ALA A 111 15.92 -6.90 -0.73
CA ALA A 111 16.05 -6.82 -2.19
C ALA A 111 14.98 -5.95 -2.87
N ASN A 112 13.85 -5.64 -2.20
CA ASN A 112 12.78 -4.83 -2.78
C ASN A 112 13.10 -3.33 -2.69
N VAL A 113 14.03 -2.88 -3.53
CA VAL A 113 14.55 -1.50 -3.53
C VAL A 113 13.46 -0.47 -3.84
N GLU A 114 12.53 -0.80 -4.73
CA GLU A 114 11.43 0.11 -5.12
C GLU A 114 10.48 0.36 -3.95
N ALA A 115 10.04 -0.69 -3.27
CA ALA A 115 9.18 -0.57 -2.10
C ALA A 115 9.89 0.18 -0.97
N ARG A 116 11.18 -0.10 -0.73
CA ARG A 116 11.96 0.61 0.28
C ARG A 116 12.02 2.11 0.01
N ARG A 117 12.30 2.53 -1.23
CA ARG A 117 12.31 3.95 -1.63
C ARG A 117 10.94 4.62 -1.42
N LEU A 118 9.85 3.90 -1.71
CA LEU A 118 8.50 4.37 -1.46
C LEU A 118 8.29 4.61 0.03
N TYR A 119 8.65 3.65 0.88
CA TYR A 119 8.49 3.74 2.33
C TYR A 119 9.38 4.82 2.94
N GLU A 120 10.66 4.89 2.57
CA GLU A 120 11.59 5.94 3.00
C GLU A 120 11.07 7.34 2.63
N GLY A 121 10.51 7.50 1.43
CA GLY A 121 9.87 8.74 0.97
C GLY A 121 8.59 9.11 1.73
N LEU A 122 8.02 8.18 2.51
CA LEU A 122 6.89 8.42 3.41
C LEU A 122 7.31 8.47 4.89
N GLY A 123 8.61 8.61 5.17
CA GLY A 123 9.12 8.78 6.53
C GLY A 123 9.36 7.48 7.30
N PHE A 124 9.27 6.32 6.64
CA PHE A 124 9.67 5.07 7.26
C PHE A 124 11.19 4.95 7.33
N HIS A 125 11.69 4.45 8.44
CA HIS A 125 13.10 4.14 8.65
C HIS A 125 13.26 2.75 9.25
N GLN A 126 14.41 2.11 9.04
CA GLN A 126 14.65 0.78 9.56
C GLN A 126 14.90 0.82 11.08
N VAL A 127 14.10 0.03 11.81
CA VAL A 127 14.22 -0.14 13.26
C VAL A 127 14.67 -1.54 13.66
N GLY A 128 14.64 -2.49 12.74
CA GLY A 128 15.02 -3.86 13.05
C GLY A 128 15.11 -4.76 11.83
N ARG A 129 15.32 -6.05 12.11
CA ARG A 129 15.37 -7.13 11.12
C ARG A 129 14.78 -8.38 11.74
N ARG A 130 13.91 -9.09 10.99
CA ARG A 130 13.39 -10.41 11.35
C ARG A 130 14.14 -11.47 10.53
N ARG A 131 14.92 -12.32 11.18
CA ARG A 131 15.69 -13.37 10.49
C ARG A 131 14.77 -14.47 9.96
N GLY A 132 15.02 -14.92 8.72
CA GLY A 132 14.29 -16.01 8.10
C GLY A 132 12.78 -15.77 7.97
N TYR A 133 12.35 -14.53 7.91
CA TYR A 133 10.92 -14.15 7.91
C TYR A 133 10.17 -14.71 6.70
N TYR A 134 10.78 -14.65 5.52
CA TYR A 134 10.20 -15.16 4.29
C TYR A 134 10.52 -16.63 4.11
N VAL A 135 9.58 -17.49 4.50
CA VAL A 135 9.77 -18.96 4.51
C VAL A 135 10.00 -19.55 3.13
N ASP A 136 9.57 -18.88 2.06
CA ASP A 136 9.75 -19.28 0.66
C ASP A 136 11.20 -19.19 0.19
N THR A 137 11.99 -18.28 0.77
CA THR A 137 13.38 -18.02 0.38
C THR A 137 14.36 -18.10 1.55
N GLY A 138 13.88 -18.19 2.79
CA GLY A 138 14.70 -18.05 4.00
C GLY A 138 15.26 -16.62 4.19
N GLU A 139 14.78 -15.66 3.39
CA GLU A 139 15.24 -14.28 3.41
C GLU A 139 14.77 -13.55 4.67
N ASP A 140 15.61 -12.68 5.19
CA ASP A 140 15.22 -11.81 6.29
C ASP A 140 14.22 -10.73 5.81
N ALA A 141 13.42 -10.18 6.74
CA ALA A 141 12.70 -8.95 6.52
C ALA A 141 13.36 -7.77 7.25
N LEU A 142 13.40 -6.62 6.62
CA LEU A 142 13.63 -5.36 7.31
C LEU A 142 12.34 -4.94 7.99
N LEU A 143 12.40 -4.61 9.28
CA LEU A 143 11.31 -3.99 9.99
C LEU A 143 11.46 -2.47 9.88
N LEU A 144 10.48 -1.82 9.28
CA LEU A 144 10.45 -0.37 9.13
C LEU A 144 9.36 0.22 10.03
N GLU A 145 9.65 1.40 10.57
CA GLU A 145 8.73 2.21 11.38
C GLU A 145 8.62 3.62 10.82
N ALA A 146 7.43 4.21 10.88
CA ALA A 146 7.22 5.65 10.71
C ALA A 146 6.45 6.21 11.91
N ARG A 147 6.90 7.36 12.41
CA ARG A 147 6.16 8.15 13.40
C ARG A 147 5.17 9.04 12.68
N LEU A 148 3.89 8.82 12.91
CA LEU A 148 2.82 9.50 12.15
C LEU A 148 2.66 10.98 12.55
N ASP A 149 3.10 11.36 13.74
CA ASP A 149 3.12 12.74 14.22
C ASP A 149 4.26 13.58 13.60
N GLU A 150 5.34 12.95 13.16
CA GLU A 150 6.54 13.60 12.60
C GLU A 150 6.64 13.47 11.06
N ALA A 151 5.94 12.52 10.48
CA ALA A 151 6.09 12.18 9.07
C ALA A 151 5.37 13.17 8.15
N PRO A 152 5.90 13.38 6.94
CA PRO A 152 5.35 14.29 5.94
C PRO A 152 4.09 13.71 5.26
N PHE A 153 3.13 13.24 6.06
CA PHE A 153 1.80 12.86 5.57
C PHE A 153 0.97 14.12 5.44
N ALA A 154 1.38 15.01 4.54
CA ALA A 154 0.64 16.21 4.27
C ALA A 154 -0.62 15.89 3.45
N GLU A 155 -1.58 16.80 3.48
CA GLU A 155 -2.60 16.98 2.45
C GLU A 155 -2.05 16.91 1.01
N ASP A 156 -0.73 16.96 0.87
CA ASP A 156 0.10 16.96 -0.34
C ASP A 156 0.24 15.63 -1.08
N ALA A 157 -0.36 14.53 -0.65
CA ALA A 157 -0.40 13.34 -1.50
C ALA A 157 -1.12 13.60 -2.84
N ARG A 158 -1.85 14.72 -2.94
CA ARG A 158 -2.45 15.22 -4.19
C ARG A 158 -1.58 16.23 -4.93
N ALA A 159 -0.62 16.88 -4.27
CA ALA A 159 0.12 18.01 -4.84
C ALA A 159 1.34 17.62 -5.67
N ASP A 160 1.87 16.41 -5.49
CA ASP A 160 3.12 15.99 -6.15
C ASP A 160 2.88 15.09 -7.39
N HIS A 161 1.67 15.17 -7.99
CA HIS A 161 1.44 14.58 -9.30
C HIS A 161 1.61 15.70 -10.36
N PRO A 162 2.79 15.80 -11.03
CA PRO A 162 2.95 16.78 -12.10
C PRO A 162 1.94 16.44 -13.19
N ALA A 163 0.96 17.32 -13.36
CA ALA A 163 0.06 17.27 -14.50
C ALA A 163 0.93 17.12 -15.77
N ARG A 164 0.82 15.97 -16.43
CA ARG A 164 1.53 15.74 -17.70
C ARG A 164 1.11 16.86 -18.64
N ARG A 165 2.05 17.78 -18.91
CA ARG A 165 1.90 18.76 -19.98
C ARG A 165 1.68 17.98 -21.27
N ASN A 166 0.49 18.11 -21.80
CA ASN A 166 0.13 17.59 -23.12
C ASN A 166 1.01 18.27 -24.16
N PRO A 167 1.88 17.60 -24.90
CA PRO A 167 2.59 18.20 -26.02
C PRO A 167 1.69 18.09 -27.24
N SER A 168 0.77 19.03 -27.39
CA SER A 168 0.02 19.19 -28.63
C SER A 168 -0.38 20.63 -28.76
N THR A 169 0.45 21.37 -29.44
CA THR A 169 0.08 22.32 -30.50
C THR A 169 1.38 23.01 -31.01
N GLY A 170 1.74 22.67 -32.21
CA GLY A 170 2.72 23.32 -33.05
C GLY A 170 2.59 22.71 -34.43
#